data_f05d3cc7f141b8c4a62101dda001c8d0
#
_entry.id   f05d3cc7f141b8c4a62101dda001c8d0
#
_cell.length_a   1.000
_cell.length_b   1.000
_cell.length_c   1.000
_cell.angle_alpha   90.00
_cell.angle_beta   90.00
_cell.angle_gamma   90.00
#
_symmetry.space_group_name_H-M   'P 1'
#
loop_
_entity.id
_entity.type
_entity.pdbx_description
1 polymer ?
#
loop_
_entity_poly.entity_id
_entity_poly.type
_entity_poly.pdbx_seq_one_letter_code
_entity_poly.pdbx_strand_id
1 'polypeptide(L)' 'MASLVKIEVQDQFGRWQHFTRFANNPSSIKLGLERVLKTQLASKSKKARAVDSDTGTLIDMAMG' A
#
# COMPACT_ATOMS: atom_id res chain seq x y z
N MET A 1 -17.69 -0.12 12.20
CA MET A 1 -16.32 -0.35 12.64
C MET A 1 -15.37 0.01 11.53
N ALA A 2 -14.29 0.68 11.88
CA ALA A 2 -13.29 1.01 10.88
C ALA A 2 -12.47 -0.24 10.57
N SER A 3 -12.46 -0.65 9.32
CA SER A 3 -11.58 -1.72 8.88
C SER A 3 -10.16 -1.16 8.69
N LEU A 4 -9.18 -2.05 8.64
CA LEU A 4 -7.81 -1.67 8.37
C LEU A 4 -7.52 -1.85 6.88
N VAL A 5 -6.57 -1.08 6.40
CA VAL A 5 -6.10 -1.16 5.03
C VAL A 5 -4.65 -1.62 5.04
N LYS A 6 -4.35 -2.63 4.26
CA LYS A 6 -2.97 -3.10 4.07
C LYS A 6 -2.32 -2.28 2.97
N ILE A 7 -1.14 -1.76 3.26
CA ILE A 7 -0.33 -1.11 2.26
C ILE A 7 0.70 -2.11 1.78
N GLU A 8 0.69 -2.39 0.50
CA GLU A 8 1.60 -3.34 -0.12
C GLU A 8 2.42 -2.66 -1.19
N VAL A 9 3.62 -3.15 -1.40
CA VAL A 9 4.52 -2.63 -2.41
C VAL A 9 5.00 -3.79 -3.28
N GLN A 10 5.07 -3.56 -4.59
CA GLN A 10 5.57 -4.56 -5.53
C GLN A 10 7.09 -4.53 -5.54
N ASP A 11 7.71 -5.71 -5.36
CA ASP A 11 9.16 -5.81 -5.38
C ASP A 11 9.68 -5.93 -6.84
N GLN A 12 11.00 -6.06 -6.96
CA GLN A 12 11.64 -6.13 -8.27
C GLN A 12 11.27 -7.39 -9.08
N PHE A 13 10.70 -8.39 -8.39
CA PHE A 13 10.28 -9.64 -9.04
C PHE A 13 8.80 -9.65 -9.36
N GLY A 14 8.10 -8.54 -9.14
CA GLY A 14 6.68 -8.43 -9.39
C GLY A 14 5.80 -8.94 -8.27
N ARG A 15 6.37 -9.30 -7.14
CA ARG A 15 5.60 -9.82 -6.01
C ARG A 15 5.18 -8.69 -5.09
N TRP A 16 3.97 -8.81 -4.53
CA TRP A 16 3.46 -7.84 -3.59
C TRP A 16 3.91 -8.18 -2.18
N GLN A 17 4.61 -7.24 -1.54
CA GLN A 17 5.12 -7.38 -0.18
C GLN A 17 4.28 -6.51 0.75
N HIS A 18 3.89 -7.08 1.90
CA HIS A 18 3.19 -6.30 2.92
C HIS A 18 4.16 -5.29 3.55
N PHE A 19 3.76 -4.01 3.57
CA PHE A 19 4.56 -2.97 4.19
C PHE A 19 4.02 -2.61 5.57
N THR A 20 2.76 -2.18 5.64
CA THR A 20 2.16 -1.75 6.90
C THR A 20 0.64 -1.73 6.78
N ARG A 21 -0.04 -1.35 7.86
CA ARG A 21 -1.48 -1.17 7.89
C ARG A 21 -1.80 0.23 8.37
N PHE A 22 -2.89 0.77 7.83
CA PHE A 22 -3.41 2.07 8.25
C PHE A 22 -4.92 1.98 8.42
N ALA A 23 -5.49 3.01 9.07
CA ALA A 23 -6.93 3.12 9.15
C ALA A 23 -7.53 3.29 7.76
N ASN A 24 -8.75 2.76 7.55
CA ASN A 24 -9.41 2.85 6.26
C ASN A 24 -10.07 4.22 6.09
N ASN A 25 -9.25 5.21 5.79
CA ASN A 25 -9.74 6.54 5.42
C ASN A 25 -8.82 7.14 4.35
N PRO A 26 -9.33 8.07 3.52
CA PRO A 26 -8.56 8.59 2.38
C PRO A 26 -7.23 9.22 2.75
N SER A 27 -7.19 9.97 3.84
CA SER A 27 -5.95 10.64 4.28
C SER A 27 -4.87 9.64 4.67
N SER A 28 -5.23 8.63 5.46
CA SER A 28 -4.29 7.60 5.88
C SER A 28 -3.80 6.76 4.71
N ILE A 29 -4.70 6.41 3.79
CA ILE A 29 -4.34 5.63 2.61
C ILE A 29 -3.33 6.40 1.76
N LYS A 30 -3.61 7.66 1.49
CA LYS A 30 -2.71 8.49 0.69
C LYS A 30 -1.35 8.63 1.36
N LEU A 31 -1.33 8.90 2.65
CA LEU A 31 -0.09 9.03 3.40
C LEU A 31 0.71 7.73 3.39
N GLY A 32 0.04 6.60 3.57
CA GLY A 32 0.68 5.29 3.54
C GLY A 32 1.31 4.99 2.19
N LEU A 33 0.58 5.26 1.11
CA LEU A 33 1.11 5.05 -0.24
C LEU A 33 2.31 5.94 -0.51
N GLU A 34 2.26 7.20 -0.11
CA GLU A 34 3.38 8.12 -0.28
C GLU A 34 4.62 7.65 0.49
N ARG A 35 4.42 7.17 1.72
CA ARG A 35 5.53 6.70 2.55
C ARG A 35 6.19 5.46 1.96
N VAL A 36 5.40 4.50 1.51
CA VAL A 36 5.97 3.27 0.97
C VAL A 36 6.73 3.52 -0.32
N LEU A 37 6.30 4.48 -1.12
CA LEU A 37 6.99 4.83 -2.35
C LEU A 37 8.36 5.48 -2.10
N LYS A 38 8.58 5.98 -0.88
CA LYS A 38 9.87 6.57 -0.50
C LYS A 38 10.80 5.56 0.17
N THR A 39 10.34 4.33 0.40
CA THR A 39 11.16 3.30 1.03
C THR A 39 12.05 2.61 0.01
N GLN A 40 13.04 1.85 0.50
CA GLN A 40 13.90 1.06 -0.37
C GLN A 40 13.13 -0.03 -1.10
N LEU A 41 12.10 -0.59 -0.49
CA LEU A 41 11.29 -1.62 -1.12
C LEU A 41 10.61 -1.08 -2.37
N ALA A 42 10.07 0.12 -2.30
CA ALA A 42 9.37 0.74 -3.42
C ALA A 42 10.31 1.34 -4.44
N SER A 43 11.54 1.66 -4.06
CA SER A 43 12.47 2.38 -4.95
C SER A 43 12.78 1.64 -6.24
N LYS A 44 12.67 0.32 -6.24
CA LYS A 44 12.97 -0.50 -7.42
C LYS A 44 11.76 -0.71 -8.31
N SER A 45 10.58 -0.90 -7.74
CA SER A 45 9.36 -1.14 -8.51
C SER A 45 8.50 0.09 -8.66
N LYS A 46 8.50 0.97 -7.66
CA LYS A 46 7.74 2.22 -7.63
C LYS A 46 6.25 2.01 -7.77
N LYS A 47 5.75 0.88 -7.30
CA LYS A 47 4.32 0.58 -7.29
C LYS A 47 3.90 0.20 -5.87
N ALA A 48 2.80 0.80 -5.42
CA ALA A 48 2.22 0.50 -4.12
C ALA A 48 0.71 0.44 -4.26
N ARG A 49 0.08 -0.32 -3.38
CA ARG A 49 -1.38 -0.41 -3.38
C ARG A 49 -1.93 -0.47 -1.97
N ALA A 50 -3.17 -0.03 -1.83
CA ALA A 50 -3.93 -0.14 -0.60
C ALA A 50 -5.03 -1.16 -0.80
N VAL A 51 -5.09 -2.16 0.06
CA VAL A 51 -6.02 -3.28 -0.06
C VAL A 51 -6.78 -3.41 1.26
N ASP A 52 -8.09 -3.61 1.17
CA ASP A 52 -8.91 -3.87 2.35
C ASP A 52 -8.44 -5.15 3.01
N SER A 53 -8.11 -5.08 4.32
CA SER A 53 -7.55 -6.23 5.02
C SER A 53 -8.58 -7.32 5.27
N ASP A 54 -9.86 -7.01 5.23
CA ASP A 54 -10.93 -7.98 5.48
C ASP A 54 -11.34 -8.72 4.21
N THR A 55 -11.44 -8.01 3.09
CA THR A 55 -11.97 -8.56 1.84
C THR A 55 -10.91 -8.79 0.76
N GLY A 56 -9.75 -8.15 0.89
CA GLY A 56 -8.73 -8.21 -0.15
C GLY A 56 -9.02 -7.31 -1.35
N THR A 57 -10.04 -6.45 -1.23
CA THR A 57 -10.43 -5.56 -2.32
C THR A 57 -9.42 -4.44 -2.50
N LEU A 58 -9.02 -4.19 -3.73
CA LEU A 58 -8.14 -3.06 -4.04
C LEU A 58 -8.89 -1.75 -3.83
N ILE A 59 -8.34 -0.89 -2.99
CA ILE A 59 -8.95 0.41 -2.68
C ILE A 59 -8.28 1.51 -3.49
N ASP A 60 -6.96 1.53 -3.53
CA ASP A 60 -6.23 2.58 -4.24
C ASP A 60 -4.85 2.05 -4.64
N MET A 61 -4.22 2.75 -5.56
CA MET A 61 -2.93 2.35 -6.10
C MET A 61 -2.11 3.60 -6.40
N ALA A 62 -0.80 3.52 -6.20
CA ALA A 62 0.10 4.62 -6.46
C ALA A 62 1.34 4.12 -7.19
N MET A 63 1.89 4.98 -8.05
CA MET A 63 3.13 4.71 -8.77
C MET A 63 4.06 5.89 -8.60
N GLY A 64 5.31 5.57 -8.38
CA GLY A 64 6.34 6.59 -8.24
C GLY A 64 7.05 6.92 -9.53
#